data_a90423299a77993d4aa2c434fce2b332
#
_entry.id   a90423299a77993d4aa2c434fce2b332
#
_cell.length_a   1.000
_cell.length_b   1.000
_cell.length_c   1.000
_cell.angle_alpha   90.00
_cell.angle_beta   90.00
_cell.angle_gamma   90.00
#
_symmetry.space_group_name_H-M   'P 1'
#
loop_
_entity.id
_entity.type
_entity.pdbx_description
1 polymer ?
#
loop_
_entity_poly.entity_id
_entity_poly.type
_entity_poly.pdbx_seq_one_letter_code
_entity_poly.pdbx_strand_id
1 'polypeptide(L)'
;MHMTLQTLSDASGVSVGYLSQIERDLAMPSLGTLAQIAQGLGAELNHFILAPAIDTGLSRAEGRMVFSVGGSPVSYERIGADFAGNQLSSFVITIPPGHRSEVFSHEGEELVYMLEGEILFGLDGDDTTLSPGDGLHFRGIQPHYWWNKTDTPVRLIWTGTLPLFRPRAFQSNETGTPQSALKPAPTKTKPHRK
;
A
#
# COMPACT_ATOMS: atom_id res chain seq x y z
N MET A 1 -25.37 -4.15 4.47
CA MET A 1 -25.50 -2.82 3.86
C MET A 1 -25.81 -3.06 2.38
N HIS A 2 -26.93 -2.58 1.84
CA HIS A 2 -27.22 -2.76 0.41
C HIS A 2 -26.68 -1.52 -0.33
N MET A 3 -25.44 -1.60 -0.83
CA MET A 3 -24.84 -0.56 -1.66
C MET A 3 -24.98 -0.96 -3.13
N THR A 4 -25.37 -0.02 -4.00
CA THR A 4 -25.41 -0.27 -5.44
C THR A 4 -24.02 -0.09 -6.06
N LEU A 5 -23.76 -0.69 -7.22
CA LEU A 5 -22.49 -0.47 -7.95
C LEU A 5 -22.29 1.01 -8.31
N GLN A 6 -23.37 1.76 -8.59
CA GLN A 6 -23.27 3.20 -8.83
C GLN A 6 -22.79 3.94 -7.58
N THR A 7 -23.38 3.66 -6.42
CA THR A 7 -22.97 4.27 -5.15
C THR A 7 -21.51 3.95 -4.81
N LEU A 8 -21.09 2.70 -5.04
CA LEU A 8 -19.71 2.30 -4.84
C LEU A 8 -18.75 2.97 -5.84
N SER A 9 -19.15 3.11 -7.08
CA SER A 9 -18.40 3.83 -8.12
C SER A 9 -18.17 5.30 -7.71
N ASP A 10 -19.22 5.98 -7.24
CA ASP A 10 -19.15 7.37 -6.79
C ASP A 10 -18.23 7.53 -5.56
N ALA A 11 -18.23 6.54 -4.66
CA ALA A 11 -17.43 6.56 -3.44
C ALA A 11 -15.97 6.12 -3.63
N SER A 12 -15.70 5.23 -4.58
CA SER A 12 -14.37 4.64 -4.80
C SER A 12 -13.60 5.27 -5.97
N GLY A 13 -14.29 5.97 -6.88
CA GLY A 13 -13.73 6.43 -8.14
C GLY A 13 -13.54 5.33 -9.20
N VAL A 14 -13.90 4.07 -8.88
CA VAL A 14 -13.80 2.93 -9.79
C VAL A 14 -15.07 2.84 -10.64
N SER A 15 -14.94 2.70 -11.96
CA SER A 15 -16.12 2.70 -12.86
C SER A 15 -17.09 1.55 -12.56
N VAL A 16 -18.39 1.81 -12.75
CA VAL A 16 -19.45 0.79 -12.59
C VAL A 16 -19.18 -0.45 -13.44
N GLY A 17 -18.73 -0.25 -14.68
CA GLY A 17 -18.41 -1.35 -15.59
C GLY A 17 -17.30 -2.25 -15.06
N TYR A 18 -16.26 -1.66 -14.49
CA TYR A 18 -15.14 -2.41 -13.93
C TYR A 18 -15.53 -3.11 -12.61
N LEU A 19 -16.27 -2.43 -11.73
CA LEU A 19 -16.85 -3.04 -10.52
C LEU A 19 -17.71 -4.27 -10.86
N SER A 20 -18.55 -4.16 -11.90
CA SER A 20 -19.38 -5.27 -12.38
C SER A 20 -18.56 -6.43 -12.95
N GLN A 21 -17.41 -6.15 -13.57
CA GLN A 21 -16.49 -7.21 -14.02
C GLN A 21 -15.84 -7.92 -12.85
N ILE A 22 -15.41 -7.18 -11.82
CA ILE A 22 -14.82 -7.74 -10.60
C ILE A 22 -15.83 -8.65 -9.87
N GLU A 23 -17.09 -8.19 -9.67
CA GLU A 23 -18.13 -9.01 -9.03
C GLU A 23 -18.43 -10.33 -9.76
N ARG A 24 -18.19 -10.36 -11.06
CA ARG A 24 -18.40 -11.56 -11.89
C ARG A 24 -17.15 -12.38 -12.12
N ASP A 25 -16.05 -12.07 -11.42
CA ASP A 25 -14.73 -12.69 -11.60
C ASP A 25 -14.18 -12.60 -13.04
N LEU A 26 -14.59 -11.56 -13.79
CA LEU A 26 -14.13 -11.29 -15.15
C LEU A 26 -12.95 -10.31 -15.22
N ALA A 27 -12.64 -9.65 -14.10
CA ALA A 27 -11.51 -8.75 -13.96
C ALA A 27 -10.91 -8.88 -12.56
N MET A 28 -9.60 -8.70 -12.49
CA MET A 28 -8.85 -8.72 -11.23
C MET A 28 -8.36 -7.32 -10.92
N PRO A 29 -8.76 -6.74 -9.78
CA PRO A 29 -8.31 -5.41 -9.40
C PRO A 29 -6.82 -5.44 -8.99
N SER A 30 -6.11 -4.34 -9.30
CA SER A 30 -4.80 -4.09 -8.69
C SER A 30 -4.94 -3.88 -7.17
N LEU A 31 -3.82 -3.89 -6.46
CA LEU A 31 -3.82 -3.58 -5.03
C LEU A 31 -4.37 -2.18 -4.76
N GLY A 32 -4.01 -1.20 -5.62
CA GLY A 32 -4.51 0.17 -5.53
C GLY A 32 -6.02 0.25 -5.77
N THR A 33 -6.52 -0.39 -6.82
CA THR A 33 -7.96 -0.45 -7.11
C THR A 33 -8.74 -1.13 -5.99
N LEU A 34 -8.20 -2.23 -5.43
CA LEU A 34 -8.84 -2.90 -4.30
C LEU A 34 -8.88 -2.01 -3.04
N ALA A 35 -7.83 -1.22 -2.81
CA ALA A 35 -7.81 -0.24 -1.73
C ALA A 35 -8.88 0.85 -1.90
N GLN A 36 -9.06 1.37 -3.12
CA GLN A 36 -10.12 2.33 -3.44
C GLN A 36 -11.52 1.73 -3.20
N ILE A 37 -11.74 0.49 -3.64
CA ILE A 37 -13.00 -0.23 -3.40
C ILE A 37 -13.23 -0.41 -1.89
N ALA A 38 -12.22 -0.85 -1.15
CA ALA A 38 -12.28 -1.00 0.30
C ALA A 38 -12.65 0.33 0.98
N GLN A 39 -12.00 1.42 0.59
CA GLN A 39 -12.31 2.76 1.09
C GLN A 39 -13.76 3.17 0.79
N GLY A 40 -14.23 2.94 -0.45
CA GLY A 40 -15.61 3.22 -0.85
C GLY A 40 -16.65 2.40 -0.06
N LEU A 41 -16.28 1.20 0.36
CA LEU A 41 -17.09 0.33 1.23
C LEU A 41 -16.99 0.69 2.72
N GLY A 42 -16.12 1.64 3.11
CA GLY A 42 -15.81 1.91 4.51
C GLY A 42 -15.11 0.75 5.21
N ALA A 43 -14.48 -0.15 4.46
CA ALA A 43 -13.77 -1.32 4.93
C ALA A 43 -12.25 -1.12 4.89
N GLU A 44 -11.53 -1.90 5.68
CA GLU A 44 -10.07 -1.96 5.60
C GLU A 44 -9.66 -2.97 4.51
N LEU A 45 -8.58 -2.69 3.79
CA LEU A 45 -8.05 -3.60 2.78
C LEU A 45 -7.72 -4.99 3.37
N ASN A 46 -7.37 -5.07 4.65
CA ASN A 46 -7.14 -6.32 5.39
C ASN A 46 -8.35 -7.27 5.40
N HIS A 47 -9.55 -6.79 5.10
CA HIS A 47 -10.72 -7.65 4.93
C HIS A 47 -10.65 -8.46 3.62
N PHE A 48 -9.90 -7.99 2.65
CA PHE A 48 -9.80 -8.59 1.31
C PHE A 48 -8.51 -9.35 1.10
N ILE A 49 -7.46 -9.03 1.87
CA ILE A 49 -6.15 -9.67 1.78
C ILE A 49 -5.57 -9.92 3.17
N LEU A 50 -4.97 -11.10 3.34
CA LEU A 50 -4.21 -11.44 4.54
C LEU A 50 -2.76 -10.96 4.36
N ALA A 51 -2.51 -9.67 4.63
CA ALA A 51 -1.15 -9.15 4.67
C ALA A 51 -0.64 -9.17 6.12
N PRO A 52 0.56 -9.70 6.38
CA PRO A 52 1.12 -9.70 7.73
C PRO A 52 1.39 -8.28 8.21
N ALA A 53 1.05 -8.00 9.46
CA ALA A 53 1.45 -6.76 10.11
C ALA A 53 2.95 -6.79 10.45
N ILE A 54 3.62 -5.64 10.29
CA ILE A 54 5.02 -5.44 10.71
C ILE A 54 5.01 -4.39 11.82
N ASP A 55 5.09 -4.84 13.07
CA ASP A 55 4.94 -3.97 14.24
C ASP A 55 6.24 -3.31 14.69
N THR A 56 7.39 -3.87 14.30
CA THR A 56 8.71 -3.47 14.82
C THR A 56 9.44 -2.43 13.95
N GLY A 57 8.90 -2.07 12.79
CA GLY A 57 9.58 -1.21 11.81
C GLY A 57 10.71 -1.90 11.04
N LEU A 58 11.15 -3.09 11.46
CA LEU A 58 12.17 -3.87 10.80
C LEU A 58 11.55 -4.99 9.97
N SER A 59 11.76 -4.95 8.65
CA SER A 59 11.41 -6.02 7.71
C SER A 59 12.67 -6.67 7.16
N ARG A 60 12.86 -7.97 7.43
CA ARG A 60 13.98 -8.73 6.88
C ARG A 60 13.54 -9.49 5.64
N ALA A 61 14.42 -9.60 4.63
CA ALA A 61 14.12 -10.33 3.40
C ALA A 61 13.82 -11.82 3.70
N GLU A 62 14.60 -12.42 4.59
CA GLU A 62 14.37 -13.78 5.05
C GLU A 62 13.10 -13.85 5.91
N GLY A 63 12.16 -14.71 5.51
CA GLY A 63 10.88 -14.88 6.22
C GLY A 63 9.82 -13.83 5.88
N ARG A 64 10.07 -12.91 4.95
CA ARG A 64 9.04 -11.98 4.46
C ARG A 64 7.96 -12.75 3.71
N MET A 65 6.72 -12.49 4.09
CA MET A 65 5.58 -13.18 3.49
C MET A 65 5.27 -12.60 2.10
N VAL A 66 5.13 -13.48 1.12
CA VAL A 66 4.70 -13.15 -0.24
C VAL A 66 3.20 -13.37 -0.33
N PHE A 67 2.47 -12.41 -0.89
CA PHE A 67 1.03 -12.54 -1.13
C PHE A 67 0.66 -12.01 -2.51
N SER A 68 -0.51 -12.39 -2.99
CA SER A 68 -1.13 -11.89 -4.23
C SER A 68 -2.55 -11.42 -3.95
N VAL A 69 -3.09 -10.58 -4.81
CA VAL A 69 -4.44 -10.04 -4.69
C VAL A 69 -5.34 -10.71 -5.71
N GLY A 70 -6.46 -11.28 -5.26
CA GLY A 70 -7.53 -11.78 -6.14
C GLY A 70 -7.10 -12.80 -7.19
N GLY A 71 -6.01 -13.58 -6.96
CA GLY A 71 -5.47 -14.50 -7.96
C GLY A 71 -4.63 -13.83 -9.05
N SER A 72 -4.32 -12.52 -8.93
CA SER A 72 -3.37 -11.83 -9.80
C SER A 72 -2.02 -12.56 -9.80
N PRO A 73 -1.33 -12.66 -10.95
CA PRO A 73 0.00 -13.24 -11.00
C PRO A 73 1.09 -12.30 -10.42
N VAL A 74 0.73 -11.06 -10.09
CA VAL A 74 1.62 -10.11 -9.41
C VAL A 74 1.74 -10.49 -7.95
N SER A 75 2.96 -10.52 -7.43
CA SER A 75 3.21 -10.81 -6.02
C SER A 75 3.78 -9.60 -5.29
N TYR A 76 3.46 -9.52 -4.01
CA TYR A 76 3.79 -8.41 -3.12
C TYR A 76 4.50 -8.93 -1.87
N GLU A 77 5.55 -8.26 -1.47
CA GLU A 77 6.23 -8.44 -0.19
C GLU A 77 6.16 -7.12 0.58
N ARG A 78 5.50 -7.11 1.72
CA ARG A 78 5.40 -5.89 2.53
C ARG A 78 6.72 -5.55 3.20
N ILE A 79 7.19 -4.31 3.03
CA ILE A 79 8.41 -3.80 3.70
C ILE A 79 8.11 -2.63 4.64
N GLY A 80 6.96 -1.99 4.50
CA GLY A 80 6.52 -0.92 5.39
C GLY A 80 5.89 -1.47 6.68
N ALA A 81 6.13 -0.80 7.81
CA ALA A 81 5.55 -1.14 9.10
C ALA A 81 4.19 -0.47 9.33
N ASP A 82 3.39 -1.04 10.24
CA ASP A 82 2.15 -0.46 10.73
C ASP A 82 2.36 0.19 12.09
N PHE A 83 2.09 1.49 12.16
CA PHE A 83 2.05 2.23 13.42
C PHE A 83 1.02 3.35 13.32
N ALA A 84 0.55 3.84 14.46
CA ALA A 84 -0.46 4.89 14.49
C ALA A 84 0.03 6.14 13.76
N GLY A 85 -0.73 6.61 12.77
CA GLY A 85 -0.41 7.80 11.99
C GLY A 85 0.59 7.58 10.84
N ASN A 86 1.00 6.34 10.53
CA ASN A 86 1.81 6.08 9.35
C ASN A 86 1.03 6.49 8.09
N GLN A 87 1.72 7.09 7.15
CA GLN A 87 1.16 7.54 5.86
C GLN A 87 1.71 6.78 4.68
N LEU A 88 2.78 6.00 4.89
CA LEU A 88 3.45 5.27 3.82
C LEU A 88 3.07 3.80 3.81
N SER A 89 2.75 3.30 2.64
CA SER A 89 2.71 1.88 2.33
C SER A 89 3.88 1.55 1.41
N SER A 90 4.62 0.48 1.70
CA SER A 90 5.79 0.11 0.90
C SER A 90 5.84 -1.39 0.66
N PHE A 91 6.12 -1.77 -0.59
CA PHE A 91 6.19 -3.15 -1.04
C PHE A 91 7.36 -3.37 -1.98
N VAL A 92 7.93 -4.57 -1.93
CA VAL A 92 8.60 -5.12 -3.11
C VAL A 92 7.52 -5.80 -3.94
N ILE A 93 7.45 -5.44 -5.22
CA ILE A 93 6.48 -5.98 -6.18
C ILE A 93 7.24 -6.79 -7.21
N THR A 94 6.78 -8.02 -7.45
CA THR A 94 7.28 -8.86 -8.54
C THR A 94 6.19 -8.98 -9.60
N ILE A 95 6.52 -8.52 -10.81
CA ILE A 95 5.60 -8.46 -11.97
C ILE A 95 6.04 -9.50 -12.98
N PRO A 96 5.22 -10.53 -13.27
CA PRO A 96 5.61 -11.60 -14.19
C PRO A 96 5.71 -11.11 -15.64
N PRO A 97 6.35 -11.90 -16.52
CA PRO A 97 6.44 -11.63 -17.96
C PRO A 97 5.07 -11.36 -18.59
N GLY A 98 5.01 -10.38 -19.48
CA GLY A 98 3.82 -10.03 -20.26
C GLY A 98 2.70 -9.34 -19.48
N HIS A 99 2.79 -9.25 -18.14
CA HIS A 99 1.72 -8.65 -17.34
C HIS A 99 1.65 -7.15 -17.54
N ARG A 100 0.41 -6.66 -17.78
CA ARG A 100 0.06 -5.25 -17.86
C ARG A 100 -1.03 -4.95 -16.83
N SER A 101 -0.84 -3.86 -16.06
CA SER A 101 -1.90 -3.36 -15.18
C SER A 101 -2.98 -2.63 -15.97
N GLU A 102 -4.15 -2.45 -15.37
CA GLU A 102 -5.10 -1.42 -15.79
C GLU A 102 -4.48 -0.02 -15.62
N VAL A 103 -5.06 0.97 -16.30
CA VAL A 103 -4.77 2.38 -16.04
C VAL A 103 -5.57 2.80 -14.80
N PHE A 104 -4.91 3.37 -13.82
CA PHE A 104 -5.55 3.84 -12.59
C PHE A 104 -5.03 5.23 -12.20
N SER A 105 -5.78 5.92 -11.35
CA SER A 105 -5.39 7.16 -10.70
C SER A 105 -6.05 7.24 -9.34
N HIS A 106 -5.37 7.86 -8.38
CA HIS A 106 -5.86 7.99 -7.00
C HIS A 106 -5.19 9.18 -6.31
N GLU A 107 -5.72 9.59 -5.17
CA GLU A 107 -5.09 10.59 -4.34
C GLU A 107 -3.76 10.08 -3.75
N GLY A 108 -2.84 11.01 -3.51
CA GLY A 108 -1.56 10.73 -2.88
C GLY A 108 -0.37 10.81 -3.83
N GLU A 109 0.75 10.34 -3.35
CA GLU A 109 2.05 10.31 -4.05
C GLU A 109 2.58 8.90 -4.10
N GLU A 110 3.33 8.59 -5.16
CA GLU A 110 3.99 7.30 -5.36
C GLU A 110 5.44 7.49 -5.76
N LEU A 111 6.29 6.62 -5.23
CA LEU A 111 7.66 6.43 -5.64
C LEU A 111 7.86 4.98 -6.07
N VAL A 112 8.32 4.79 -7.28
CA VAL A 112 8.78 3.50 -7.82
C VAL A 112 10.29 3.53 -7.94
N TYR A 113 10.95 2.46 -7.50
CA TYR A 113 12.39 2.26 -7.67
C TYR A 113 12.67 0.86 -8.21
N MET A 114 13.38 0.78 -9.32
CA MET A 114 13.65 -0.47 -10.00
C MET A 114 14.79 -1.24 -9.35
N LEU A 115 14.54 -2.52 -9.04
CA LEU A 115 15.53 -3.45 -8.50
C LEU A 115 16.10 -4.36 -9.59
N GLU A 116 15.21 -5.00 -10.37
CA GLU A 116 15.60 -6.03 -11.36
C GLU A 116 14.65 -5.97 -12.56
N GLY A 117 15.21 -6.20 -13.75
CA GLY A 117 14.47 -6.21 -15.01
C GLY A 117 14.13 -4.82 -15.52
N GLU A 118 13.40 -4.75 -16.62
CA GLU A 118 12.95 -3.51 -17.26
C GLU A 118 11.42 -3.50 -17.34
N ILE A 119 10.81 -2.35 -17.08
CA ILE A 119 9.37 -2.17 -17.17
C ILE A 119 9.02 -0.93 -17.97
N LEU A 120 8.00 -1.02 -18.80
CA LEU A 120 7.36 0.16 -19.37
C LEU A 120 6.39 0.75 -18.35
N PHE A 121 6.57 2.02 -18.03
CA PHE A 121 5.70 2.79 -17.16
C PHE A 121 5.01 3.89 -17.96
N GLY A 122 3.69 3.87 -18.01
CA GLY A 122 2.88 4.93 -18.59
C GLY A 122 2.46 5.91 -17.50
N LEU A 123 2.69 7.19 -17.71
CA LEU A 123 2.31 8.26 -16.80
C LEU A 123 1.77 9.44 -17.59
N ASP A 124 0.52 9.82 -17.34
CA ASP A 124 -0.19 10.96 -17.96
C ASP A 124 -0.15 10.95 -19.49
N GLY A 125 -0.16 9.75 -20.08
CA GLY A 125 -0.13 9.53 -21.53
C GLY A 125 1.26 9.33 -22.13
N ASP A 126 2.33 9.56 -21.36
CA ASP A 126 3.71 9.33 -21.81
C ASP A 126 4.22 7.97 -21.31
N ASP A 127 4.87 7.23 -22.18
CA ASP A 127 5.48 5.93 -21.90
C ASP A 127 6.98 6.08 -21.68
N THR A 128 7.48 5.57 -20.57
CA THR A 128 8.91 5.56 -20.22
C THR A 128 9.35 4.15 -19.83
N THR A 129 10.48 3.68 -20.30
CA THR A 129 11.09 2.44 -19.84
C THR A 129 11.97 2.75 -18.64
N LEU A 130 11.73 2.02 -17.53
CA LEU A 130 12.54 2.08 -16.33
C LEU A 130 13.43 0.84 -16.25
N SER A 131 14.72 1.06 -15.94
CA SER A 131 15.76 0.04 -15.79
C SER A 131 16.25 -0.01 -14.33
N PRO A 132 16.96 -1.05 -13.90
CA PRO A 132 17.51 -1.16 -12.55
C PRO A 132 18.30 0.08 -12.11
N GLY A 133 17.94 0.64 -10.96
CA GLY A 133 18.49 1.88 -10.44
C GLY A 133 17.68 3.13 -10.77
N ASP A 134 16.75 3.06 -11.72
CA ASP A 134 15.86 4.19 -12.02
C ASP A 134 14.81 4.36 -10.94
N GLY A 135 14.45 5.62 -10.66
CA GLY A 135 13.39 6.01 -9.76
C GLY A 135 12.39 6.93 -10.46
N LEU A 136 11.10 6.72 -10.20
CA LEU A 136 10.02 7.56 -10.70
C LEU A 136 9.13 7.99 -9.52
N HIS A 137 9.05 9.31 -9.30
CA HIS A 137 8.19 9.91 -8.25
C HIS A 137 7.13 10.78 -8.91
N PHE A 138 5.87 10.53 -8.60
CA PHE A 138 4.74 11.19 -9.24
C PHE A 138 3.53 11.32 -8.32
N ARG A 139 2.57 12.14 -8.74
CA ARG A 139 1.28 12.23 -8.05
C ARG A 139 0.37 11.12 -8.53
N GLY A 140 -0.22 10.35 -7.62
CA GLY A 140 -1.14 9.27 -7.94
C GLY A 140 -2.37 9.69 -8.74
N ILE A 141 -2.75 10.98 -8.71
CA ILE A 141 -3.85 11.52 -9.52
C ILE A 141 -3.56 11.49 -11.04
N GLN A 142 -2.29 11.43 -11.45
CA GLN A 142 -1.91 11.29 -12.84
C GLN A 142 -2.25 9.87 -13.29
N PRO A 143 -3.00 9.67 -14.40
CA PRO A 143 -3.28 8.33 -14.91
C PRO A 143 -1.99 7.57 -15.19
N HIS A 144 -1.88 6.37 -14.65
CA HIS A 144 -0.64 5.59 -14.72
C HIS A 144 -0.92 4.09 -14.82
N TYR A 145 0.05 3.37 -15.40
CA TYR A 145 0.05 1.92 -15.53
C TYR A 145 1.47 1.41 -15.68
N TRP A 146 1.67 0.11 -15.48
CA TRP A 146 2.93 -0.58 -15.82
C TRP A 146 2.68 -1.76 -16.75
N TRP A 147 3.69 -2.08 -17.51
CA TRP A 147 3.68 -3.21 -18.41
C TRP A 147 5.07 -3.86 -18.48
N ASN A 148 5.19 -5.10 -17.98
CA ASN A 148 6.36 -5.91 -18.21
C ASN A 148 6.27 -6.54 -19.60
N LYS A 149 6.93 -5.93 -20.58
CA LYS A 149 7.00 -6.42 -21.97
C LYS A 149 8.06 -7.49 -22.19
N THR A 150 8.87 -7.78 -21.15
CA THR A 150 10.00 -8.72 -21.24
C THR A 150 9.53 -10.16 -21.00
N ASP A 151 10.43 -11.11 -21.16
CA ASP A 151 10.22 -12.55 -20.92
C ASP A 151 10.70 -12.99 -19.53
N THR A 152 11.17 -12.05 -18.71
CA THR A 152 11.63 -12.28 -17.34
C THR A 152 10.80 -11.49 -16.32
N PRO A 153 10.70 -11.94 -15.07
CA PRO A 153 10.06 -11.16 -14.02
C PRO A 153 10.79 -9.85 -13.75
N VAL A 154 10.03 -8.83 -13.40
CA VAL A 154 10.53 -7.52 -12.97
C VAL A 154 10.31 -7.39 -11.48
N ARG A 155 11.30 -6.82 -10.76
CA ARG A 155 11.19 -6.49 -9.34
C ARG A 155 11.42 -5.00 -9.12
N LEU A 156 10.55 -4.41 -8.35
CA LEU A 156 10.63 -2.99 -7.99
C LEU A 156 10.20 -2.76 -6.54
N ILE A 157 10.62 -1.65 -5.97
CA ILE A 157 10.03 -1.10 -4.75
C ILE A 157 8.97 -0.09 -5.17
N TRP A 158 7.78 -0.24 -4.61
CA TRP A 158 6.72 0.74 -4.65
C TRP A 158 6.50 1.30 -3.25
N THR A 159 6.44 2.61 -3.14
CA THR A 159 6.10 3.32 -1.90
C THR A 159 5.11 4.41 -2.23
N GLY A 160 4.02 4.49 -1.48
CA GLY A 160 3.01 5.50 -1.70
C GLY A 160 2.30 5.92 -0.41
N THR A 161 1.67 7.10 -0.47
CA THR A 161 0.85 7.63 0.60
C THR A 161 -0.60 7.13 0.54
N LEU A 162 -0.92 6.28 -0.45
CA LEU A 162 -2.20 5.60 -0.51
C LEU A 162 -2.35 4.70 0.72
N PRO A 163 -3.37 4.91 1.58
CA PRO A 163 -3.56 4.12 2.78
C PRO A 163 -4.05 2.71 2.43
N LEU A 164 -3.13 1.86 1.97
CA LEU A 164 -3.43 0.47 1.62
C LEU A 164 -3.81 -0.34 2.85
N PHE A 165 -3.19 -0.04 3.99
CA PHE A 165 -3.49 -0.68 5.27
C PHE A 165 -3.60 0.39 6.35
N ARG A 166 -4.80 0.65 6.85
CA ARG A 166 -4.96 1.49 8.04
C ARG A 166 -4.66 0.66 9.27
N PRO A 167 -3.87 1.17 10.23
CA PRO A 167 -3.78 0.53 11.54
C PRO A 167 -5.18 0.48 12.13
N ARG A 168 -5.57 -0.64 12.76
CA ARG A 168 -6.78 -0.68 13.58
C ARG A 168 -6.71 0.51 14.52
N ALA A 169 -7.67 1.42 14.44
CA ALA A 169 -7.87 2.41 15.47
C ALA A 169 -7.99 1.61 16.78
N PHE A 170 -7.04 1.81 17.70
CA PHE A 170 -7.23 1.40 19.07
C PHE A 170 -8.56 2.01 19.50
N GLN A 171 -9.58 1.20 19.66
CA GLN A 171 -10.76 1.61 20.41
C GLN A 171 -10.23 1.88 21.81
N SER A 172 -9.95 3.15 22.08
CA SER A 172 -9.78 3.64 23.44
C SER A 172 -11.11 3.37 24.13
N ASN A 173 -11.17 2.26 24.86
CA ASN A 173 -12.16 2.11 25.90
C ASN A 173 -11.88 3.24 26.90
N GLU A 174 -12.55 4.36 26.69
CA GLU A 174 -12.74 5.35 27.74
C GLU A 174 -13.64 4.77 28.81
N THR A 175 -13.06 4.01 29.70
CA THR A 175 -13.64 3.78 31.02
C THR A 175 -12.51 3.87 32.04
N GLY A 176 -12.44 5.02 32.70
CA GLY A 176 -12.05 5.08 34.09
C GLY A 176 -10.64 5.48 34.46
N THR A 177 -10.57 6.68 34.99
CA THR A 177 -9.75 7.13 36.14
C THR A 177 -8.36 7.73 35.80
N PRO A 178 -8.14 9.00 36.14
CA PRO A 178 -6.83 9.63 36.03
C PRO A 178 -5.92 9.12 37.15
N GLN A 179 -4.87 8.39 36.79
CA GLN A 179 -3.80 8.06 37.75
C GLN A 179 -2.75 9.17 37.75
N SER A 180 -2.78 9.89 38.84
CA SER A 180 -1.68 10.43 39.66
C SER A 180 -0.33 10.69 38.97
N ALA A 181 0.04 11.95 39.01
CA ALA A 181 1.33 12.54 38.68
C ALA A 181 2.54 11.71 39.15
N LEU A 182 3.42 11.39 38.21
CA LEU A 182 4.78 10.91 38.48
C LEU A 182 5.59 12.06 39.12
N LYS A 183 6.02 11.86 40.36
CA LYS A 183 6.99 12.72 41.06
C LYS A 183 8.35 12.63 40.35
N PRO A 184 9.07 13.76 40.17
CA PRO A 184 10.42 13.74 39.62
C PRO A 184 11.39 13.11 40.60
N ALA A 185 12.33 12.32 40.07
CA ALA A 185 13.40 11.66 40.82
C ALA A 185 14.40 12.68 41.41
N PRO A 186 15.00 12.43 42.60
CA PRO A 186 15.92 13.35 43.23
C PRO A 186 17.28 13.40 42.51
N THR A 187 17.73 14.60 42.23
CA THR A 187 19.06 14.95 41.68
C THR A 187 20.16 14.55 42.70
N LYS A 188 21.05 13.66 42.30
CA LYS A 188 22.26 13.33 43.09
C LYS A 188 23.30 14.43 42.89
N THR A 189 23.53 15.21 43.95
CA THR A 189 24.66 16.13 44.11
C THR A 189 25.93 15.36 44.32
N LYS A 190 26.97 15.58 43.52
CA LYS A 190 28.34 15.09 43.76
C LYS A 190 29.02 15.94 44.86
N PRO A 191 29.77 15.34 45.80
CA PRO A 191 30.55 16.09 46.75
C PRO A 191 31.86 16.61 46.12
N HIS A 192 32.16 17.90 46.32
CA HIS A 192 33.49 18.49 46.11
C HIS A 192 34.50 17.85 47.09
N ARG A 193 35.62 17.36 46.52
CA ARG A 193 36.83 17.07 47.31
C ARG A 193 37.77 18.31 47.31
N LYS A 194 38.18 18.68 48.49
CA LYS A 194 39.33 19.56 48.76
C LYS A 194 40.64 18.89 48.35
#